data_04d5923179cb61d44b49e746b0c1c5fc
#
_entry.id   04d5923179cb61d44b49e746b0c1c5fc
#
_cell.length_a   1.000
_cell.length_b   1.000
_cell.length_c   1.000
_cell.angle_alpha   90.00
_cell.angle_beta   90.00
_cell.angle_gamma   90.00
#
_symmetry.space_group_name_H-M   'P 1'
#
loop_
_entity.id
_entity.type
_entity.pdbx_description
1 polymer ?
#
loop_
_entity_poly.entity_id
_entity_poly.type
_entity_poly.pdbx_seq_one_letter_code
_entity_poly.pdbx_strand_id
1 'polypeptide(L)'
;MNAALGAAQKTAPDSALAAARAPLAGKEIRLEVRNLNFYYGAKQALFDVSFSVPTKHVTALIGPSGCGKSTLLRTLNRMHETVKVSRLAGQILLDGESILDQDVTRLRRRVGMVFQRPNPFPKSIFDNIAYGLRVNGYKGSIPEAVEKSLHRAALWDEVKDSLHKSAYALSGGQQQRLCIARALAVDPEVLLLDEPCSALDPISTAKIEELLFNLKDMCTLVIVTHNMQQAARSSDLTAFMLEGRLVEFQSTEQLFTTPSDPRTEAYITGRFG
;
A
#
# COMPACT_ATOMS: atom_id res chain seq x y z
N MET A 1 -48.50 24.48 -2.51
CA MET A 1 -47.81 24.50 -3.81
C MET A 1 -46.32 24.46 -3.52
N ASN A 2 -45.77 23.26 -3.36
CA ASN A 2 -44.32 23.00 -3.25
C ASN A 2 -44.14 21.51 -3.51
N ALA A 3 -43.92 21.17 -4.75
CA ALA A 3 -43.50 19.86 -5.17
C ALA A 3 -42.51 20.09 -6.30
N ALA A 4 -41.22 19.95 -5.99
CA ALA A 4 -40.15 19.63 -6.95
C ALA A 4 -38.76 19.81 -6.30
N LEU A 5 -38.32 18.83 -5.53
CA LEU A 5 -36.90 18.65 -5.20
C LEU A 5 -36.72 17.17 -4.78
N GLY A 6 -36.57 16.31 -5.79
CA GLY A 6 -36.43 14.88 -5.55
C GLY A 6 -36.10 14.12 -6.82
N ALA A 7 -35.14 14.62 -7.60
CA ALA A 7 -34.50 13.82 -8.64
C ALA A 7 -33.03 13.67 -8.26
N ALA A 8 -32.76 12.80 -7.27
CA ALA A 8 -31.42 12.33 -6.98
C ALA A 8 -30.93 11.52 -8.16
N GLN A 9 -29.86 11.99 -8.77
CA GLN A 9 -29.11 11.35 -9.82
C GLN A 9 -28.69 9.91 -9.40
N LYS A 10 -29.43 8.92 -9.85
CA LYS A 10 -29.00 7.55 -10.00
C LYS A 10 -28.31 7.46 -11.37
N THR A 11 -26.99 7.58 -11.39
CA THR A 11 -26.25 7.21 -12.61
C THR A 11 -24.81 6.80 -12.29
N ALA A 12 -24.46 5.61 -12.81
CA ALA A 12 -23.13 5.09 -13.09
C ALA A 12 -22.16 4.71 -11.95
N PRO A 13 -22.56 3.98 -10.90
CA PRO A 13 -21.59 3.30 -10.05
C PRO A 13 -21.02 2.01 -10.69
N ASP A 14 -21.75 1.35 -11.60
CA ASP A 14 -21.35 0.03 -12.10
C ASP A 14 -20.31 0.07 -13.23
N SER A 15 -20.25 1.10 -14.06
CA SER A 15 -19.33 1.12 -15.21
C SER A 15 -17.87 1.36 -14.82
N ALA A 16 -17.61 2.26 -13.87
CA ALA A 16 -16.24 2.52 -13.38
C ALA A 16 -15.70 1.32 -12.61
N LEU A 17 -16.54 0.68 -11.79
CA LEU A 17 -16.19 -0.53 -11.06
C LEU A 17 -16.01 -1.74 -12.01
N ALA A 18 -16.80 -1.85 -13.06
CA ALA A 18 -16.65 -2.88 -14.08
C ALA A 18 -15.33 -2.71 -14.86
N ALA A 19 -14.97 -1.48 -15.24
CA ALA A 19 -13.70 -1.17 -15.87
C ALA A 19 -12.51 -1.47 -14.93
N ALA A 20 -12.63 -1.14 -13.64
CA ALA A 20 -11.61 -1.45 -12.62
C ALA A 20 -11.49 -2.95 -12.29
N ARG A 21 -12.49 -3.76 -12.63
CA ARG A 21 -12.49 -5.22 -12.45
C ARG A 21 -12.09 -6.00 -13.72
N ALA A 22 -12.12 -5.38 -14.89
CA ALA A 22 -11.83 -6.07 -16.16
C ALA A 22 -10.47 -6.81 -16.15
N PRO A 23 -9.35 -6.23 -15.64
CA PRO A 23 -8.07 -6.93 -15.57
C PRO A 23 -8.01 -8.03 -14.51
N LEU A 24 -9.10 -8.27 -13.75
CA LEU A 24 -9.14 -9.13 -12.56
C LEU A 24 -10.03 -10.35 -12.73
N ALA A 25 -10.45 -10.68 -13.97
CA ALA A 25 -11.35 -11.80 -14.23
C ALA A 25 -10.82 -13.11 -13.60
N GLY A 26 -11.62 -13.73 -12.73
CA GLY A 26 -11.28 -14.98 -12.04
C GLY A 26 -10.32 -14.83 -10.84
N LYS A 27 -9.90 -13.63 -10.47
CA LYS A 27 -9.04 -13.40 -9.29
C LYS A 27 -9.90 -13.12 -8.05
N GLU A 28 -9.48 -13.67 -6.91
CA GLU A 28 -10.04 -13.35 -5.61
C GLU A 28 -9.61 -11.93 -5.21
N ILE A 29 -10.57 -11.10 -4.77
CA ILE A 29 -10.31 -9.70 -4.40
C ILE A 29 -10.11 -9.59 -2.90
N ARG A 30 -8.96 -9.03 -2.50
CA ARG A 30 -8.61 -8.77 -1.11
C ARG A 30 -9.08 -7.39 -0.63
N LEU A 31 -8.79 -6.34 -1.41
CA LEU A 31 -9.23 -4.98 -1.12
C LEU A 31 -10.06 -4.45 -2.29
N GLU A 32 -11.14 -3.76 -1.98
CA GLU A 32 -11.96 -3.08 -2.98
C GLU A 32 -12.26 -1.66 -2.54
N VAL A 33 -12.00 -0.70 -3.43
CA VAL A 33 -12.28 0.73 -3.25
C VAL A 33 -13.38 1.12 -4.20
N ARG A 34 -14.46 1.74 -3.68
CA ARG A 34 -15.65 2.13 -4.45
C ARG A 34 -15.97 3.60 -4.23
N ASN A 35 -15.93 4.38 -5.31
CA ASN A 35 -16.31 5.80 -5.35
C ASN A 35 -15.69 6.61 -4.20
N LEU A 36 -14.41 6.36 -3.92
CA LEU A 36 -13.70 6.98 -2.80
C LEU A 36 -13.45 8.46 -3.08
N ASN A 37 -13.98 9.30 -2.20
CA ASN A 37 -13.72 10.72 -2.13
C ASN A 37 -13.07 11.03 -0.79
N PHE A 38 -11.99 11.79 -0.79
CA PHE A 38 -11.26 12.11 0.44
C PHE A 38 -10.93 13.61 0.53
N TYR A 39 -11.04 14.16 1.74
CA TYR A 39 -10.88 15.58 2.00
C TYR A 39 -9.95 15.82 3.19
N TYR A 40 -9.08 16.82 3.08
CA TYR A 40 -8.36 17.45 4.17
C TYR A 40 -9.02 18.82 4.45
N GLY A 41 -9.83 18.91 5.50
CA GLY A 41 -10.67 20.10 5.72
C GLY A 41 -11.60 20.39 4.54
N ALA A 42 -11.47 21.55 3.94
CA ALA A 42 -12.22 21.95 2.76
C ALA A 42 -11.62 21.46 1.43
N LYS A 43 -10.34 21.04 1.43
CA LYS A 43 -9.64 20.64 0.21
C LYS A 43 -9.92 19.17 -0.11
N GLN A 44 -10.52 18.90 -1.26
CA GLN A 44 -10.64 17.53 -1.77
C GLN A 44 -9.29 17.06 -2.34
N ALA A 45 -8.87 15.85 -1.95
CA ALA A 45 -7.60 15.26 -2.35
C ALA A 45 -7.77 14.00 -3.21
N LEU A 46 -8.90 13.28 -3.08
CA LEU A 46 -9.25 12.16 -3.95
C LEU A 46 -10.66 12.36 -4.49
N PHE A 47 -10.83 12.02 -5.78
CA PHE A 47 -12.06 12.24 -6.52
C PHE A 47 -12.52 10.94 -7.17
N ASP A 48 -13.57 10.34 -6.61
CA ASP A 48 -14.29 9.18 -7.17
C ASP A 48 -13.37 8.01 -7.57
N VAL A 49 -12.43 7.64 -6.69
CA VAL A 49 -11.45 6.58 -6.95
C VAL A 49 -12.11 5.23 -6.74
N SER A 50 -12.04 4.36 -7.76
CA SER A 50 -12.56 2.98 -7.69
C SER A 50 -11.55 2.02 -8.31
N PHE A 51 -11.11 1.00 -7.57
CA PHE A 51 -10.26 -0.09 -8.04
C PHE A 51 -10.30 -1.27 -7.08
N SER A 52 -9.77 -2.40 -7.52
CA SER A 52 -9.71 -3.62 -6.70
C SER A 52 -8.30 -4.19 -6.69
N VAL A 53 -7.90 -4.73 -5.55
CA VAL A 53 -6.58 -5.34 -5.32
C VAL A 53 -6.79 -6.85 -5.14
N PRO A 54 -6.28 -7.68 -6.04
CA PRO A 54 -6.42 -9.13 -5.93
C PRO A 54 -5.50 -9.71 -4.86
N THR A 55 -5.92 -10.84 -4.28
CA THR A 55 -5.16 -11.59 -3.28
C THR A 55 -3.81 -12.04 -3.84
N LYS A 56 -2.74 -11.91 -3.05
CA LYS A 56 -1.38 -12.37 -3.41
C LYS A 56 -0.83 -11.80 -4.72
N HIS A 57 -1.13 -10.56 -4.98
CA HIS A 57 -0.58 -9.80 -6.11
C HIS A 57 0.06 -8.51 -5.59
N VAL A 58 0.94 -7.98 -6.40
CA VAL A 58 1.53 -6.65 -6.19
C VAL A 58 0.79 -5.65 -7.06
N THR A 59 0.15 -4.67 -6.43
CA THR A 59 -0.49 -3.52 -7.12
C THR A 59 0.34 -2.26 -6.89
N ALA A 60 0.85 -1.67 -7.97
CA ALA A 60 1.56 -0.39 -7.90
C ALA A 60 0.60 0.79 -8.11
N LEU A 61 0.78 1.84 -7.31
CA LEU A 61 0.18 3.15 -7.51
C LEU A 61 1.26 4.10 -8.03
N ILE A 62 1.16 4.56 -9.26
CA ILE A 62 2.10 5.48 -9.90
C ILE A 62 1.44 6.82 -10.22
N GLY A 63 2.24 7.84 -10.48
CA GLY A 63 1.78 9.19 -10.85
C GLY A 63 2.69 10.29 -10.30
N PRO A 64 2.52 11.54 -10.72
CA PRO A 64 3.35 12.66 -10.29
C PRO A 64 3.26 12.91 -8.79
N SER A 65 4.25 13.63 -8.24
CA SER A 65 4.25 14.02 -6.84
C SER A 65 3.01 14.86 -6.50
N GLY A 66 2.39 14.59 -5.33
CA GLY A 66 1.21 15.31 -4.89
C GLY A 66 -0.12 14.89 -5.53
N CYS A 67 -0.16 13.92 -6.46
CA CYS A 67 -1.41 13.48 -7.11
C CYS A 67 -2.34 12.63 -6.22
N GLY A 68 -2.00 12.37 -4.94
CA GLY A 68 -2.89 11.68 -3.99
C GLY A 68 -2.55 10.22 -3.67
N LYS A 69 -1.47 9.62 -4.21
CA LYS A 69 -1.09 8.21 -3.99
C LYS A 69 -0.97 7.82 -2.51
N SER A 70 -0.13 8.54 -1.77
CA SER A 70 0.06 8.28 -0.33
C SER A 70 -1.19 8.58 0.49
N THR A 71 -2.03 9.53 0.04
CA THR A 71 -3.35 9.77 0.64
C THR A 71 -4.24 8.54 0.46
N LEU A 72 -4.35 8.03 -0.78
CA LEU A 72 -5.10 6.82 -1.08
C LEU A 72 -4.57 5.62 -0.27
N LEU A 73 -3.25 5.40 -0.27
CA LEU A 73 -2.64 4.31 0.48
C LEU A 73 -3.02 4.34 1.97
N ARG A 74 -2.97 5.52 2.60
CA ARG A 74 -3.30 5.71 4.02
C ARG A 74 -4.78 5.56 4.33
N THR A 75 -5.68 5.65 3.35
CA THR A 75 -7.10 5.36 3.57
C THR A 75 -7.35 3.87 3.74
N LEU A 76 -6.56 3.00 3.10
CA LEU A 76 -6.76 1.55 3.08
C LEU A 76 -6.60 0.87 4.46
N ASN A 77 -5.91 1.51 5.42
CA ASN A 77 -5.78 1.03 6.80
C ASN A 77 -6.20 2.07 7.86
N ARG A 78 -6.98 3.07 7.43
CA ARG A 78 -7.49 4.13 8.31
C ARG A 78 -6.39 4.97 8.99
N MET A 79 -5.16 5.00 8.42
CA MET A 79 -4.10 5.90 8.93
C MET A 79 -4.43 7.38 8.71
N HIS A 80 -5.31 7.72 7.78
CA HIS A 80 -5.81 9.08 7.58
C HIS A 80 -6.51 9.67 8.82
N GLU A 81 -7.07 8.84 9.70
CA GLU A 81 -7.74 9.28 10.94
C GLU A 81 -6.78 9.92 11.95
N THR A 82 -5.47 9.72 11.79
CA THR A 82 -4.44 10.41 12.59
C THR A 82 -4.32 11.89 12.23
N VAL A 83 -4.86 12.30 11.08
CA VAL A 83 -4.88 13.70 10.64
C VAL A 83 -6.20 14.34 11.08
N LYS A 84 -6.08 15.37 11.92
CA LYS A 84 -7.25 16.15 12.35
C LYS A 84 -7.96 16.74 11.11
N VAL A 85 -9.30 16.70 11.11
CA VAL A 85 -10.14 17.26 10.05
C VAL A 85 -9.96 16.55 8.70
N SER A 86 -9.92 15.21 8.71
CA SER A 86 -10.05 14.42 7.49
C SER A 86 -11.48 13.86 7.36
N ARG A 87 -11.97 13.76 6.12
CA ARG A 87 -13.28 13.17 5.80
C ARG A 87 -13.16 12.26 4.59
N LEU A 88 -13.76 11.09 4.72
CA LEU A 88 -13.85 10.07 3.69
C LEU A 88 -15.32 9.84 3.32
N ALA A 89 -15.62 9.71 2.03
CA ALA A 89 -16.89 9.26 1.50
C ALA A 89 -16.65 8.19 0.43
N GLY A 90 -17.59 7.27 0.25
CA GLY A 90 -17.40 6.06 -0.53
C GLY A 90 -17.16 4.84 0.36
N GLN A 91 -16.67 3.76 -0.22
CA GLN A 91 -16.47 2.50 0.50
C GLN A 91 -15.07 1.94 0.28
N ILE A 92 -14.51 1.34 1.31
CA ILE A 92 -13.29 0.51 1.24
C ILE A 92 -13.63 -0.79 1.93
N LEU A 93 -13.49 -1.89 1.20
CA LEU A 93 -13.83 -3.23 1.69
C LEU A 93 -12.55 -4.08 1.77
N LEU A 94 -12.42 -4.84 2.84
CA LEU A 94 -11.42 -5.89 3.03
C LEU A 94 -12.18 -7.21 3.12
N ASP A 95 -11.97 -8.14 2.16
CA ASP A 95 -12.73 -9.38 2.03
C ASP A 95 -14.26 -9.17 1.98
N GLY A 96 -14.70 -8.09 1.32
CA GLY A 96 -16.13 -7.75 1.21
C GLY A 96 -16.73 -7.03 2.43
N GLU A 97 -15.98 -6.90 3.54
CA GLU A 97 -16.42 -6.18 4.74
C GLU A 97 -15.88 -4.75 4.77
N SER A 98 -16.73 -3.78 5.14
CA SER A 98 -16.32 -2.38 5.28
C SER A 98 -15.21 -2.23 6.33
N ILE A 99 -14.10 -1.59 5.96
CA ILE A 99 -13.02 -1.33 6.92
C ILE A 99 -13.42 -0.28 7.98
N LEU A 100 -14.43 0.54 7.72
CA LEU A 100 -14.89 1.57 8.65
C LEU A 100 -15.68 0.98 9.83
N ASP A 101 -16.27 -0.21 9.63
CA ASP A 101 -17.05 -0.92 10.63
C ASP A 101 -16.19 -1.85 11.50
N GLN A 102 -14.91 -2.03 11.13
CA GLN A 102 -13.98 -2.88 11.88
C GLN A 102 -13.28 -2.09 13.00
N ASP A 103 -12.89 -2.79 14.07
CA ASP A 103 -11.95 -2.24 15.06
C ASP A 103 -10.64 -1.84 14.40
N VAL A 104 -10.18 -0.62 14.65
CA VAL A 104 -9.01 -0.05 13.95
C VAL A 104 -7.70 -0.80 14.29
N THR A 105 -7.57 -1.35 15.48
CA THR A 105 -6.38 -2.12 15.89
C THR A 105 -6.36 -3.46 15.16
N ARG A 106 -7.52 -4.13 15.09
CA ARG A 106 -7.70 -5.37 14.33
C ARG A 106 -7.44 -5.15 12.84
N LEU A 107 -7.98 -4.07 12.26
CA LEU A 107 -7.74 -3.71 10.87
C LEU A 107 -6.24 -3.51 10.59
N ARG A 108 -5.55 -2.71 11.41
CA ARG A 108 -4.11 -2.39 11.21
C ARG A 108 -3.19 -3.58 11.46
N ARG A 109 -3.65 -4.62 12.15
CA ARG A 109 -2.95 -5.90 12.22
C ARG A 109 -3.07 -6.66 10.91
N ARG A 110 -4.26 -6.66 10.26
CA ARG A 110 -4.51 -7.32 8.97
C ARG A 110 -3.88 -6.54 7.80
N VAL A 111 -3.87 -5.19 7.89
CA VAL A 111 -3.37 -4.28 6.84
C VAL A 111 -2.20 -3.48 7.40
N GLY A 112 -1.00 -4.06 7.31
CA GLY A 112 0.25 -3.44 7.75
C GLY A 112 0.69 -2.29 6.83
N MET A 113 1.57 -1.41 7.34
CA MET A 113 2.10 -0.29 6.57
C MET A 113 3.58 -0.06 6.82
N VAL A 114 4.33 0.18 5.75
CA VAL A 114 5.71 0.62 5.74
C VAL A 114 5.77 2.02 5.13
N PHE A 115 6.41 2.95 5.83
CA PHE A 115 6.48 4.36 5.44
C PHE A 115 7.68 4.64 4.54
N GLN A 116 7.61 5.74 3.81
CA GLN A 116 8.66 6.21 2.91
C GLN A 116 10.01 6.40 3.62
N ARG A 117 10.01 7.01 4.80
CA ARG A 117 11.21 7.13 5.62
C ARG A 117 11.24 6.00 6.65
N PRO A 118 12.34 5.26 6.76
CA PRO A 118 12.49 4.26 7.81
C PRO A 118 12.19 4.89 9.17
N ASN A 119 11.38 4.21 9.97
CA ASN A 119 10.97 4.69 11.29
C ASN A 119 11.10 3.59 12.35
N PRO A 120 12.30 3.04 12.56
CA PRO A 120 12.52 2.09 13.63
C PRO A 120 12.22 2.75 14.97
N PHE A 121 11.72 1.97 15.93
CA PHE A 121 11.60 2.44 17.31
C PHE A 121 12.97 2.64 17.93
N PRO A 122 13.14 3.56 18.92
CA PRO A 122 14.37 3.76 19.67
C PRO A 122 14.65 2.59 20.63
N LYS A 123 14.79 1.41 20.06
CA LYS A 123 14.93 0.10 20.72
C LYS A 123 15.95 -0.74 19.96
N SER A 124 16.23 -1.94 20.48
CA SER A 124 17.07 -2.92 19.78
C SER A 124 16.41 -3.40 18.48
N ILE A 125 17.19 -4.04 17.60
CA ILE A 125 16.69 -4.71 16.39
C ILE A 125 15.63 -5.74 16.79
N PHE A 126 15.95 -6.58 17.79
CA PHE A 126 15.04 -7.59 18.33
C PHE A 126 13.72 -6.98 18.82
N ASP A 127 13.81 -5.94 19.68
CA ASP A 127 12.61 -5.35 20.27
C ASP A 127 11.75 -4.57 19.27
N ASN A 128 12.31 -4.10 18.15
CA ASN A 128 11.51 -3.52 17.07
C ASN A 128 10.49 -4.51 16.51
N ILE A 129 10.88 -5.77 16.37
CA ILE A 129 10.03 -6.84 15.83
C ILE A 129 9.16 -7.44 16.94
N ALA A 130 9.78 -7.76 18.09
CA ALA A 130 9.09 -8.36 19.23
C ALA A 130 7.96 -7.51 19.80
N TYR A 131 8.04 -6.18 19.64
CA TYR A 131 7.02 -5.26 20.15
C TYR A 131 5.62 -5.57 19.61
N GLY A 132 5.49 -5.72 18.29
CA GLY A 132 4.20 -6.03 17.65
C GLY A 132 3.65 -7.38 18.12
N LEU A 133 4.50 -8.39 18.27
CA LEU A 133 4.13 -9.71 18.76
C LEU A 133 3.59 -9.65 20.19
N ARG A 134 4.31 -8.95 21.09
CA ARG A 134 3.93 -8.80 22.50
C ARG A 134 2.59 -8.07 22.66
N VAL A 135 2.42 -6.94 21.97
CA VAL A 135 1.19 -6.12 22.06
C VAL A 135 -0.03 -6.88 21.53
N ASN A 136 0.16 -7.72 20.50
CA ASN A 136 -0.92 -8.53 19.95
C ASN A 136 -1.12 -9.88 20.66
N GLY A 137 -0.45 -10.12 21.79
CA GLY A 137 -0.64 -11.32 22.61
C GLY A 137 -0.20 -12.62 21.91
N TYR A 138 0.89 -12.56 21.12
CA TYR A 138 1.43 -13.74 20.44
C TYR A 138 1.77 -14.85 21.45
N LYS A 139 1.34 -16.08 21.17
CA LYS A 139 1.46 -17.23 22.10
C LYS A 139 2.64 -18.15 21.80
N GLY A 140 3.31 -17.97 20.67
CA GLY A 140 4.47 -18.77 20.28
C GLY A 140 5.80 -18.22 20.84
N SER A 141 6.90 -18.80 20.38
CA SER A 141 8.26 -18.35 20.68
C SER A 141 8.55 -17.01 20.01
N ILE A 142 8.73 -15.95 20.80
CA ILE A 142 9.07 -14.61 20.26
C ILE A 142 10.43 -14.62 19.55
N PRO A 143 11.50 -15.28 20.09
CA PRO A 143 12.77 -15.37 19.37
C PRO A 143 12.65 -16.00 17.97
N GLU A 144 11.94 -17.11 17.86
CA GLU A 144 11.72 -17.78 16.57
C GLU A 144 10.89 -16.91 15.59
N ALA A 145 9.88 -16.22 16.09
CA ALA A 145 9.08 -15.31 15.28
C ALA A 145 9.88 -14.09 14.81
N VAL A 146 10.80 -13.57 15.63
CA VAL A 146 11.74 -12.50 15.26
C VAL A 146 12.69 -12.98 14.17
N GLU A 147 13.33 -14.15 14.36
CA GLU A 147 14.22 -14.75 13.36
C GLU A 147 13.50 -14.96 12.03
N LYS A 148 12.33 -15.60 12.05
CA LYS A 148 11.47 -15.79 10.86
C LYS A 148 11.16 -14.48 10.15
N SER A 149 10.86 -13.41 10.90
CA SER A 149 10.53 -12.10 10.32
C SER A 149 11.75 -11.44 9.67
N LEU A 150 12.94 -11.61 10.27
CA LEU A 150 14.20 -11.12 9.72
C LEU A 150 14.62 -11.89 8.46
N HIS A 151 14.41 -13.20 8.42
CA HIS A 151 14.59 -14.00 7.21
C HIS A 151 13.65 -13.54 6.09
N ARG A 152 12.37 -13.36 6.38
CA ARG A 152 11.38 -12.86 5.42
C ARG A 152 11.73 -11.49 4.86
N ALA A 153 12.41 -10.65 5.64
CA ALA A 153 12.86 -9.32 5.23
C ALA A 153 14.29 -9.31 4.63
N ALA A 154 14.88 -10.48 4.36
CA ALA A 154 16.24 -10.65 3.87
C ALA A 154 17.28 -9.84 4.69
N LEU A 155 17.12 -9.82 6.02
CA LEU A 155 17.97 -9.05 6.93
C LEU A 155 18.72 -9.92 7.95
N TRP A 156 18.30 -11.18 8.16
CA TRP A 156 18.82 -12.06 9.19
C TRP A 156 20.36 -12.18 9.20
N ASP A 157 20.93 -12.53 8.06
CA ASP A 157 22.38 -12.76 7.96
C ASP A 157 23.24 -11.53 8.24
N GLU A 158 22.65 -10.33 8.07
CA GLU A 158 23.33 -9.07 8.33
C GLU A 158 23.27 -8.65 9.82
N VAL A 159 22.30 -9.18 10.60
CA VAL A 159 22.03 -8.68 11.96
C VAL A 159 22.00 -9.75 13.05
N LYS A 160 22.06 -11.05 12.73
CA LYS A 160 21.91 -12.17 13.68
C LYS A 160 22.84 -12.08 14.90
N ASP A 161 24.07 -11.58 14.72
CA ASP A 161 25.06 -11.40 15.78
C ASP A 161 24.93 -10.06 16.54
N SER A 162 23.92 -9.25 16.19
CA SER A 162 23.75 -7.90 16.74
C SER A 162 22.31 -7.54 17.10
N LEU A 163 21.44 -8.51 17.31
CA LEU A 163 20.00 -8.33 17.55
C LEU A 163 19.66 -7.39 18.71
N HIS A 164 20.53 -7.33 19.72
CA HIS A 164 20.33 -6.47 20.88
C HIS A 164 20.94 -5.06 20.75
N LYS A 165 21.62 -4.76 19.61
CA LYS A 165 22.11 -3.43 19.31
C LYS A 165 20.95 -2.50 18.90
N SER A 166 21.17 -1.19 19.05
CA SER A 166 20.22 -0.17 18.63
C SER A 166 19.87 -0.30 17.14
N ALA A 167 18.59 -0.23 16.80
CA ALA A 167 18.14 -0.21 15.42
C ALA A 167 18.64 1.01 14.62
N TYR A 168 18.99 2.11 15.30
CA TYR A 168 19.58 3.29 14.66
C TYR A 168 21.04 3.09 14.21
N ALA A 169 21.72 2.03 14.66
CA ALA A 169 23.05 1.71 14.18
C ALA A 169 23.05 1.06 12.77
N LEU A 170 21.88 0.69 12.26
CA LEU A 170 21.70 0.10 10.93
C LEU A 170 21.78 1.19 9.84
N SER A 171 22.22 0.79 8.62
CA SER A 171 22.15 1.64 7.44
C SER A 171 20.69 1.91 7.05
N GLY A 172 20.43 2.94 6.22
CA GLY A 172 19.07 3.28 5.78
C GLY A 172 18.32 2.11 5.14
N GLY A 173 18.97 1.34 4.26
CA GLY A 173 18.38 0.14 3.65
C GLY A 173 18.11 -0.99 4.66
N GLN A 174 18.99 -1.17 5.64
CA GLN A 174 18.77 -2.13 6.73
C GLN A 174 17.62 -1.69 7.64
N GLN A 175 17.53 -0.39 7.97
CA GLN A 175 16.41 0.16 8.75
C GLN A 175 15.08 -0.04 8.02
N GLN A 176 15.05 0.16 6.70
CA GLN A 176 13.83 -0.05 5.92
C GLN A 176 13.42 -1.53 5.93
N ARG A 177 14.36 -2.45 5.73
CA ARG A 177 14.08 -3.89 5.83
C ARG A 177 13.67 -4.30 7.26
N LEU A 178 14.23 -3.66 8.29
CA LEU A 178 13.76 -3.86 9.67
C LEU A 178 12.30 -3.40 9.85
N CYS A 179 11.90 -2.27 9.27
CA CYS A 179 10.52 -1.81 9.29
C CYS A 179 9.57 -2.77 8.55
N ILE A 180 10.04 -3.37 7.45
CA ILE A 180 9.30 -4.43 6.75
C ILE A 180 9.20 -5.68 7.64
N ALA A 181 10.31 -6.15 8.24
CA ALA A 181 10.31 -7.29 9.17
C ALA A 181 9.33 -7.09 10.33
N ARG A 182 9.32 -5.89 10.91
CA ARG A 182 8.37 -5.49 11.98
C ARG A 182 6.92 -5.59 11.52
N ALA A 183 6.61 -5.15 10.31
CA ALA A 183 5.27 -5.23 9.76
C ALA A 183 4.85 -6.68 9.47
N LEU A 184 5.79 -7.51 8.98
CA LEU A 184 5.55 -8.92 8.66
C LEU A 184 5.41 -9.82 9.90
N ALA A 185 5.93 -9.39 11.07
CA ALA A 185 5.94 -10.20 12.28
C ALA A 185 4.54 -10.57 12.78
N VAL A 186 3.54 -9.77 12.48
CA VAL A 186 2.14 -10.01 12.86
C VAL A 186 1.33 -10.75 11.80
N ASP A 187 2.01 -11.30 10.77
CA ASP A 187 1.43 -12.02 9.63
C ASP A 187 0.25 -11.24 8.98
N PRO A 188 0.49 -10.04 8.41
CA PRO A 188 -0.55 -9.24 7.79
C PRO A 188 -1.06 -9.90 6.49
N GLU A 189 -2.33 -9.71 6.19
CA GLU A 189 -2.96 -10.15 4.93
C GLU A 189 -2.64 -9.20 3.77
N VAL A 190 -2.45 -7.91 4.09
CA VAL A 190 -2.08 -6.85 3.16
C VAL A 190 -0.91 -6.06 3.73
N LEU A 191 0.09 -5.75 2.91
CA LEU A 191 1.17 -4.86 3.26
C LEU A 191 1.17 -3.65 2.31
N LEU A 192 1.00 -2.47 2.89
CA LEU A 192 1.05 -1.19 2.21
C LEU A 192 2.47 -0.61 2.30
N LEU A 193 3.05 -0.20 1.17
CA LEU A 193 4.40 0.37 1.12
C LEU A 193 4.36 1.74 0.44
N ASP A 194 4.66 2.78 1.19
CA ASP A 194 4.71 4.16 0.71
C ASP A 194 6.14 4.49 0.28
N GLU A 195 6.43 4.44 -1.02
CA GLU A 195 7.74 4.73 -1.62
C GLU A 195 8.94 4.04 -0.92
N PRO A 196 8.93 2.70 -0.74
CA PRO A 196 9.86 2.00 0.16
C PRO A 196 11.33 2.12 -0.23
N CYS A 197 11.65 2.55 -1.45
CA CYS A 197 13.02 2.64 -1.99
C CYS A 197 13.49 4.08 -2.26
N SER A 198 12.66 5.10 -2.02
CA SER A 198 12.92 6.49 -2.48
C SER A 198 14.18 7.15 -1.90
N ALA A 199 14.64 6.70 -0.74
CA ALA A 199 15.80 7.26 -0.04
C ALA A 199 16.98 6.29 0.05
N LEU A 200 17.00 5.23 -0.80
CA LEU A 200 17.97 4.16 -0.72
C LEU A 200 18.94 4.17 -1.89
N ASP A 201 20.14 3.64 -1.65
CA ASP A 201 21.12 3.35 -2.69
C ASP A 201 20.64 2.22 -3.63
N PRO A 202 21.23 2.09 -4.84
CA PRO A 202 20.80 1.09 -5.82
C PRO A 202 20.87 -0.36 -5.33
N ILE A 203 21.85 -0.71 -4.48
CA ILE A 203 22.03 -2.07 -3.96
C ILE A 203 20.90 -2.39 -2.97
N SER A 204 20.62 -1.47 -2.07
CA SER A 204 19.51 -1.58 -1.11
C SER A 204 18.15 -1.62 -1.81
N THR A 205 17.99 -0.85 -2.89
CA THR A 205 16.78 -0.86 -3.72
C THR A 205 16.57 -2.24 -4.36
N ALA A 206 17.60 -2.82 -4.98
CA ALA A 206 17.52 -4.14 -5.59
C ALA A 206 17.13 -5.23 -4.58
N LYS A 207 17.68 -5.18 -3.36
CA LYS A 207 17.32 -6.11 -2.27
C LYS A 207 15.84 -5.98 -1.87
N ILE A 208 15.28 -4.76 -1.86
CA ILE A 208 13.85 -4.57 -1.55
C ILE A 208 12.97 -5.03 -2.72
N GLU A 209 13.35 -4.79 -3.97
CA GLU A 209 12.61 -5.28 -5.13
C GLU A 209 12.52 -6.82 -5.14
N GLU A 210 13.63 -7.51 -4.89
CA GLU A 210 13.68 -8.97 -4.74
C GLU A 210 12.81 -9.44 -3.56
N LEU A 211 12.88 -8.73 -2.44
CA LEU A 211 12.05 -9.01 -1.27
C LEU A 211 10.56 -8.90 -1.61
N LEU A 212 10.12 -7.85 -2.31
CA LEU A 212 8.71 -7.67 -2.69
C LEU A 212 8.21 -8.80 -3.58
N PHE A 213 9.06 -9.28 -4.50
CA PHE A 213 8.73 -10.42 -5.35
C PHE A 213 8.45 -11.69 -4.53
N ASN A 214 9.26 -11.94 -3.49
CA ASN A 214 9.10 -13.11 -2.62
C ASN A 214 7.92 -12.96 -1.64
N LEU A 215 7.56 -11.72 -1.27
CA LEU A 215 6.48 -11.46 -0.33
C LEU A 215 5.07 -11.67 -0.91
N LYS A 216 4.88 -11.57 -2.22
CA LYS A 216 3.56 -11.72 -2.85
C LYS A 216 2.91 -13.08 -2.61
N ASP A 217 3.71 -14.14 -2.41
CA ASP A 217 3.19 -15.47 -2.08
C ASP A 217 2.63 -15.54 -0.64
N MET A 218 3.05 -14.63 0.23
CA MET A 218 2.67 -14.59 1.64
C MET A 218 1.53 -13.62 1.92
N CYS A 219 1.56 -12.42 1.32
CA CYS A 219 0.55 -11.39 1.54
C CYS A 219 0.30 -10.58 0.26
N THR A 220 -0.81 -9.88 0.23
CA THR A 220 -1.16 -8.93 -0.85
C THR A 220 -0.36 -7.65 -0.66
N LEU A 221 0.22 -7.10 -1.72
CA LEU A 221 1.05 -5.90 -1.65
C LEU A 221 0.41 -4.73 -2.41
N VAL A 222 0.41 -3.54 -1.79
CA VAL A 222 0.09 -2.29 -2.48
C VAL A 222 1.27 -1.35 -2.30
N ILE A 223 1.93 -0.97 -3.38
CA ILE A 223 3.12 -0.12 -3.36
C ILE A 223 2.84 1.23 -4.03
N VAL A 224 3.26 2.31 -3.38
CA VAL A 224 3.36 3.62 -4.02
C VAL A 224 4.81 3.79 -4.48
N THR A 225 5.00 4.17 -5.73
CA THR A 225 6.32 4.53 -6.23
C THR A 225 6.21 5.62 -7.31
N HIS A 226 7.21 6.49 -7.37
CA HIS A 226 7.41 7.41 -8.48
C HIS A 226 8.42 6.87 -9.51
N ASN A 227 9.06 5.72 -9.21
CA ASN A 227 9.99 5.07 -10.12
C ASN A 227 9.24 4.08 -11.03
N MET A 228 9.08 4.45 -12.30
CA MET A 228 8.35 3.65 -13.29
C MET A 228 9.03 2.30 -13.57
N GLN A 229 10.36 2.26 -13.57
CA GLN A 229 11.10 1.03 -13.78
C GLN A 229 10.89 0.05 -12.62
N GLN A 230 10.81 0.56 -11.38
CA GLN A 230 10.46 -0.25 -10.23
C GLN A 230 9.04 -0.81 -10.36
N ALA A 231 8.05 0.03 -10.67
CA ALA A 231 6.68 -0.42 -10.88
C ALA A 231 6.62 -1.52 -11.95
N ALA A 232 7.27 -1.30 -13.10
CA ALA A 232 7.28 -2.24 -14.22
C ALA A 232 7.88 -3.61 -13.86
N ARG A 233 8.92 -3.66 -12.98
CA ARG A 233 9.57 -4.92 -12.58
C ARG A 233 8.91 -5.62 -11.41
N SER A 234 8.30 -4.86 -10.49
CA SER A 234 7.91 -5.37 -9.17
C SER A 234 6.40 -5.52 -8.99
N SER A 235 5.57 -5.15 -9.98
CA SER A 235 4.12 -5.24 -9.82
C SER A 235 3.43 -6.09 -10.89
N ASP A 236 2.31 -6.71 -10.51
CA ASP A 236 1.43 -7.46 -11.40
C ASP A 236 0.36 -6.54 -12.03
N LEU A 237 -0.07 -5.53 -11.28
CA LEU A 237 -1.07 -4.54 -11.66
C LEU A 237 -0.55 -3.14 -11.37
N THR A 238 -0.92 -2.19 -12.22
CA THR A 238 -0.54 -0.79 -12.03
C THR A 238 -1.74 0.14 -12.17
N ALA A 239 -1.86 1.07 -11.22
CA ALA A 239 -2.85 2.13 -11.19
C ALA A 239 -2.14 3.48 -11.41
N PHE A 240 -2.46 4.18 -12.48
CA PHE A 240 -1.98 5.53 -12.73
C PHE A 240 -2.93 6.55 -12.14
N MET A 241 -2.40 7.41 -11.27
CA MET A 241 -3.13 8.49 -10.62
C MET A 241 -2.67 9.86 -11.09
N LEU A 242 -3.63 10.74 -11.34
CA LEU A 242 -3.40 12.14 -11.70
C LEU A 242 -4.43 13.03 -11.01
N GLU A 243 -3.97 14.10 -10.34
CA GLU A 243 -4.83 15.11 -9.69
C GLU A 243 -5.93 14.52 -8.79
N GLY A 244 -5.60 13.51 -8.00
CA GLY A 244 -6.53 12.84 -7.09
C GLY A 244 -7.49 11.86 -7.75
N ARG A 245 -7.35 11.58 -9.03
CA ARG A 245 -8.19 10.66 -9.81
C ARG A 245 -7.40 9.42 -10.23
N LEU A 246 -8.08 8.30 -10.31
CA LEU A 246 -7.56 7.12 -11.00
C LEU A 246 -7.82 7.31 -12.49
N VAL A 247 -6.75 7.39 -13.27
CA VAL A 247 -6.82 7.59 -14.73
C VAL A 247 -6.92 6.26 -15.44
N GLU A 248 -6.06 5.30 -15.04
CA GLU A 248 -5.99 4.00 -15.67
C GLU A 248 -5.58 2.94 -14.66
N PHE A 249 -6.15 1.74 -14.79
CA PHE A 249 -5.82 0.57 -13.96
C PHE A 249 -5.82 -0.69 -14.84
N GLN A 250 -4.66 -1.30 -14.99
CA GLN A 250 -4.48 -2.47 -15.87
C GLN A 250 -3.39 -3.41 -15.34
N SER A 251 -3.15 -4.54 -16.06
CA SER A 251 -1.93 -5.31 -15.86
C SER A 251 -0.72 -4.41 -16.10
N THR A 252 0.33 -4.59 -15.32
CA THR A 252 1.55 -3.77 -15.44
C THR A 252 2.13 -3.83 -16.84
N GLU A 253 2.18 -5.02 -17.44
CA GLU A 253 2.65 -5.20 -18.82
C GLU A 253 1.86 -4.32 -19.79
N GLN A 254 0.53 -4.38 -19.74
CA GLN A 254 -0.33 -3.63 -20.65
C GLN A 254 -0.21 -2.12 -20.45
N LEU A 255 -0.20 -1.66 -19.20
CA LEU A 255 -0.10 -0.23 -18.89
C LEU A 255 1.22 0.39 -19.40
N PHE A 256 2.33 -0.37 -19.32
CA PHE A 256 3.64 0.12 -19.77
C PHE A 256 3.93 -0.09 -21.26
N THR A 257 3.21 -0.99 -21.95
CA THR A 257 3.43 -1.26 -23.40
C THR A 257 2.36 -0.62 -24.28
N THR A 258 1.11 -0.69 -23.89
CA THR A 258 -0.06 -0.23 -24.67
C THR A 258 -1.09 0.45 -23.76
N PRO A 259 -0.73 1.59 -23.14
CA PRO A 259 -1.67 2.34 -22.31
C PRO A 259 -2.89 2.78 -23.11
N SER A 260 -4.05 2.76 -22.48
CA SER A 260 -5.33 3.12 -23.12
C SER A 260 -5.62 4.61 -23.04
N ASP A 261 -5.04 5.32 -22.07
CA ASP A 261 -5.23 6.75 -21.85
C ASP A 261 -3.98 7.54 -22.30
N PRO A 262 -4.14 8.56 -23.16
CA PRO A 262 -3.00 9.38 -23.63
C PRO A 262 -2.22 10.06 -22.49
N ARG A 263 -2.86 10.35 -21.36
CA ARG A 263 -2.19 10.93 -20.18
C ARG A 263 -1.26 9.92 -19.52
N THR A 264 -1.64 8.64 -19.52
CA THR A 264 -0.78 7.53 -19.04
C THR A 264 0.42 7.41 -19.96
N GLU A 265 0.23 7.40 -21.29
CA GLU A 265 1.30 7.35 -22.27
C GLU A 265 2.28 8.52 -22.11
N ALA A 266 1.76 9.75 -21.98
CA ALA A 266 2.58 10.94 -21.77
C ALA A 266 3.42 10.84 -20.47
N TYR A 267 2.83 10.29 -19.38
CA TYR A 267 3.53 10.12 -18.12
C TYR A 267 4.65 9.09 -18.21
N ILE A 268 4.39 7.88 -18.72
CA ILE A 268 5.38 6.80 -18.79
C ILE A 268 6.52 7.09 -19.80
N THR A 269 6.25 7.90 -20.83
CA THR A 269 7.26 8.32 -21.81
C THR A 269 8.04 9.58 -21.41
N GLY A 270 7.76 10.15 -20.24
CA GLY A 270 8.42 11.36 -19.75
C GLY A 270 8.02 12.66 -20.50
N ARG A 271 6.95 12.63 -21.28
CA ARG A 271 6.39 13.81 -22.00
C ARG A 271 5.39 14.59 -21.16
N PHE A 272 5.32 14.29 -19.88
CA PHE A 272 4.43 14.92 -18.92
C PHE A 272 5.09 16.16 -18.34
N GLY A 273 4.64 17.36 -18.74
CA GLY A 273 5.15 18.67 -18.30
C GLY A 273 4.31 19.78 -18.89
#